data_fa36af08bc634b4500b2a26a1578d7ca
#
_entry.id   fa36af08bc634b4500b2a26a1578d7ca
#
_cell.length_a   1.000
_cell.length_b   1.000
_cell.length_c   1.000
_cell.angle_alpha   90.00
_cell.angle_beta   90.00
_cell.angle_gamma   90.00
#
_symmetry.space_group_name_H-M   'P 1'
#
loop_
_entity.id
_entity.type
_entity.pdbx_description
1 polymer ?
#
loop_
_entity_poly.entity_id
_entity_poly.type
_entity_poly.pdbx_seq_one_letter_code
_entity_poly.pdbx_strand_id
1 'polypeptide(L)'
;MTSRLFLLAPAISIALLSGCAIGPDYQRPQTAAPLEFKQAAGWTQANPSDSLARGAWWELYGDQQLNALVEKLNSANQSVAQSEAQFRQAQALVRSARGAFLPSADLSMGKTRSSQGTGSSNSSLTSSSSGIRDTLNAQVGVSWEADVWGKLRRGLEANEASAEASLADLAAMRLSQQSELVQNYLQLRV
;
A
#
# COMPACT_ATOMS: atom_id res chain seq x y z
N MET A 1 36.35 -26.21 -34.39
CA MET A 1 35.69 -24.87 -34.21
C MET A 1 34.30 -24.92 -33.65
N THR A 2 33.67 -26.07 -33.51
CA THR A 2 32.26 -26.24 -33.03
C THR A 2 32.11 -26.21 -31.52
N SER A 3 33.14 -26.47 -30.72
CA SER A 3 33.05 -26.54 -29.26
C SER A 3 32.89 -25.22 -28.55
N ARG A 4 33.30 -24.09 -29.17
CA ARG A 4 33.16 -22.75 -28.60
C ARG A 4 31.74 -22.14 -28.77
N LEU A 5 31.02 -22.60 -29.82
CA LEU A 5 29.62 -22.20 -30.04
C LEU A 5 28.65 -22.73 -29.00
N PHE A 6 28.91 -23.94 -28.46
CA PHE A 6 28.08 -24.58 -27.43
C PHE A 6 28.17 -23.91 -26.07
N LEU A 7 29.25 -23.19 -25.78
CA LEU A 7 29.41 -22.46 -24.50
C LEU A 7 28.85 -21.02 -24.58
N LEU A 8 28.69 -20.46 -25.78
CA LEU A 8 28.10 -19.13 -25.97
C LEU A 8 26.59 -19.12 -25.82
N ALA A 9 25.90 -20.20 -26.18
CA ALA A 9 24.44 -20.28 -26.08
C ALA A 9 23.92 -20.18 -24.62
N PRO A 10 24.47 -20.92 -23.63
CA PRO A 10 24.04 -20.76 -22.23
C PRO A 10 24.44 -19.43 -21.61
N ALA A 11 25.58 -18.82 -22.03
CA ALA A 11 25.99 -17.50 -21.55
C ALA A 11 25.05 -16.39 -22.02
N ILE A 12 24.57 -16.43 -23.26
CA ILE A 12 23.58 -15.49 -23.79
C ILE A 12 22.21 -15.70 -23.12
N SER A 13 21.82 -16.96 -22.84
CA SER A 13 20.57 -17.26 -22.12
C SER A 13 20.61 -16.73 -20.69
N ILE A 14 21.73 -16.79 -19.99
CA ILE A 14 21.89 -16.25 -18.62
C ILE A 14 21.88 -14.71 -18.65
N ALA A 15 22.46 -14.08 -19.65
CA ALA A 15 22.46 -12.62 -19.81
C ALA A 15 21.05 -12.07 -20.15
N LEU A 16 20.22 -12.85 -20.84
CA LEU A 16 18.82 -12.50 -21.12
C LEU A 16 17.89 -12.72 -19.92
N LEU A 17 18.28 -13.55 -18.95
CA LEU A 17 17.55 -13.80 -17.71
C LEU A 17 17.85 -12.77 -16.61
N SER A 18 18.82 -11.87 -16.78
CA SER A 18 18.92 -10.68 -15.90
C SER A 18 17.78 -9.73 -16.25
N GLY A 19 16.54 -10.19 -15.99
CA GLY A 19 15.31 -9.46 -16.25
C GLY A 19 15.36 -8.12 -15.55
N CYS A 20 15.69 -7.07 -16.31
CA CYS A 20 15.64 -5.71 -15.85
C CYS A 20 14.21 -5.45 -15.39
N ALA A 21 14.00 -5.16 -14.11
CA ALA A 21 12.76 -4.57 -13.67
C ALA A 21 12.52 -3.31 -14.52
N ILE A 22 11.40 -3.27 -15.23
CA ILE A 22 11.12 -2.15 -16.13
C ILE A 22 10.80 -0.92 -15.26
N GLY A 23 11.49 0.17 -15.52
CA GLY A 23 11.31 1.48 -14.89
C GLY A 23 12.51 1.95 -14.07
N PRO A 24 12.66 3.26 -13.89
CA PRO A 24 13.71 3.84 -13.06
C PRO A 24 13.42 3.62 -11.58
N ASP A 25 14.48 3.47 -10.77
CA ASP A 25 14.37 3.52 -9.32
C ASP A 25 14.15 4.96 -8.86
N TYR A 26 13.26 5.14 -7.88
CA TYR A 26 12.99 6.47 -7.34
C TYR A 26 14.23 7.04 -6.67
N GLN A 27 14.63 8.24 -7.09
CA GLN A 27 15.64 9.04 -6.41
C GLN A 27 15.02 10.37 -5.99
N ARG A 28 15.17 10.72 -4.71
CA ARG A 28 14.67 11.99 -4.22
C ARG A 28 15.32 13.14 -4.98
N PRO A 29 14.53 14.01 -5.67
CA PRO A 29 15.09 15.15 -6.37
C PRO A 29 15.85 16.06 -5.42
N GLN A 30 17.08 16.42 -5.77
CA GLN A 30 17.85 17.42 -5.05
C GLN A 30 17.46 18.78 -5.59
N THR A 31 16.71 19.54 -4.81
CA THR A 31 16.39 20.94 -5.16
C THR A 31 17.59 21.79 -4.74
N ALA A 32 18.30 22.37 -5.70
CA ALA A 32 19.33 23.36 -5.42
C ALA A 32 18.66 24.61 -4.84
N ALA A 33 18.73 24.78 -3.52
CA ALA A 33 18.33 26.04 -2.91
C ALA A 33 19.41 27.08 -3.20
N PRO A 34 19.06 28.33 -3.57
CA PRO A 34 20.04 29.40 -3.73
C PRO A 34 20.78 29.60 -2.41
N LEU A 35 22.11 29.65 -2.46
CA LEU A 35 22.97 29.80 -1.28
C LEU A 35 22.78 31.16 -0.60
N GLU A 36 22.30 32.18 -1.31
CA GLU A 36 22.06 33.52 -0.81
C GLU A 36 20.77 34.11 -1.36
N PHE A 37 20.00 34.77 -0.50
CA PHE A 37 18.89 35.59 -0.93
C PHE A 37 19.39 37.00 -1.26
N LYS A 38 18.92 37.59 -2.38
CA LYS A 38 19.35 38.92 -2.88
C LYS A 38 19.10 40.08 -1.90
N GLN A 39 18.33 39.89 -0.85
CA GLN A 39 17.98 40.90 0.17
C GLN A 39 18.53 40.45 1.53
N ALA A 40 19.82 40.45 1.70
CA ALA A 40 20.50 39.92 2.90
C ALA A 40 20.78 40.95 4.01
N ALA A 41 20.48 42.25 3.80
CA ALA A 41 20.71 43.27 4.83
C ALA A 41 19.81 43.08 6.06
N GLY A 42 20.38 42.66 7.17
CA GLY A 42 19.66 42.37 8.44
C GLY A 42 19.10 40.98 8.60
N TRP A 43 19.35 40.05 7.68
CA TRP A 43 18.96 38.64 7.79
C TRP A 43 20.10 37.78 8.29
N THR A 44 19.78 36.89 9.23
CA THR A 44 20.72 35.87 9.73
C THR A 44 20.49 34.58 8.95
N GLN A 45 21.58 33.92 8.55
CA GLN A 45 21.49 32.62 7.85
C GLN A 45 20.78 31.60 8.76
N ALA A 46 19.69 31.02 8.26
CA ALA A 46 18.97 29.98 8.98
C ALA A 46 19.77 28.66 8.95
N ASN A 47 19.87 28.00 10.09
CA ASN A 47 20.34 26.62 10.20
C ASN A 47 19.12 25.69 10.25
N PRO A 48 18.72 25.06 9.15
CA PRO A 48 17.58 24.14 9.14
C PRO A 48 17.83 22.97 10.09
N SER A 49 16.87 22.71 10.96
CA SER A 49 16.91 21.59 11.91
C SER A 49 15.74 20.62 11.65
N ASP A 50 15.38 20.43 10.41
CA ASP A 50 14.23 19.61 10.01
C ASP A 50 14.38 18.13 10.37
N SER A 51 15.63 17.67 10.53
CA SER A 51 15.96 16.30 10.95
C SER A 51 15.82 16.07 12.46
N LEU A 52 15.67 17.13 13.27
CA LEU A 52 15.50 16.97 14.70
C LEU A 52 14.06 16.56 15.01
N ALA A 53 13.91 15.45 15.74
CA ALA A 53 12.62 15.06 16.29
C ALA A 53 12.15 16.16 17.25
N ARG A 54 11.01 16.79 16.93
CA ARG A 54 10.50 17.95 17.71
C ARG A 54 9.97 17.56 19.09
N GLY A 55 9.82 16.27 19.38
CA GLY A 55 9.44 15.74 20.68
C GLY A 55 8.21 16.42 21.28
N ALA A 56 8.23 16.62 22.58
CA ALA A 56 7.19 17.33 23.34
C ALA A 56 7.44 18.84 23.33
N TRP A 57 7.38 19.47 22.15
CA TRP A 57 7.69 20.91 21.95
C TRP A 57 6.80 21.86 22.77
N TRP A 58 5.58 21.44 23.14
CA TRP A 58 4.65 22.23 23.98
C TRP A 58 5.12 22.34 25.44
N GLU A 59 6.03 21.50 25.89
CA GLU A 59 6.59 21.58 27.25
C GLU A 59 7.41 22.85 27.45
N LEU A 60 7.86 23.51 26.39
CA LEU A 60 8.54 24.79 26.42
C LEU A 60 7.73 25.90 27.10
N TYR A 61 6.39 25.76 27.12
CA TYR A 61 5.50 26.72 27.81
C TYR A 61 5.44 26.53 29.33
N GLY A 62 5.98 25.41 29.89
CA GLY A 62 6.01 25.14 31.31
C GLY A 62 4.65 24.99 31.99
N ASP A 63 3.59 24.74 31.22
CA ASP A 63 2.21 24.66 31.72
C ASP A 63 1.74 23.20 31.83
N GLN A 64 1.50 22.75 33.08
CA GLN A 64 1.05 21.39 33.35
C GLN A 64 -0.34 21.08 32.79
N GLN A 65 -1.24 22.08 32.76
CA GLN A 65 -2.57 21.90 32.22
C GLN A 65 -2.53 21.72 30.71
N LEU A 66 -1.69 22.47 30.01
CA LEU A 66 -1.44 22.31 28.59
C LEU A 66 -0.89 20.90 28.30
N ASN A 67 0.09 20.43 29.06
CA ASN A 67 0.67 19.10 28.90
C ASN A 67 -0.39 18.01 29.02
N ALA A 68 -1.25 18.08 30.04
CA ALA A 68 -2.34 17.12 30.22
C ALA A 68 -3.36 17.14 29.07
N LEU A 69 -3.66 18.32 28.52
CA LEU A 69 -4.55 18.45 27.36
C LEU A 69 -3.95 17.84 26.09
N VAL A 70 -2.66 18.04 25.86
CA VAL A 70 -1.96 17.43 24.69
C VAL A 70 -1.88 15.92 24.83
N GLU A 71 -1.62 15.37 26.00
CA GLU A 71 -1.67 13.92 26.24
C GLU A 71 -3.05 13.34 25.96
N LYS A 72 -4.10 14.01 26.42
CA LYS A 72 -5.48 13.62 26.13
C LYS A 72 -5.80 13.72 24.64
N LEU A 73 -5.33 14.75 23.95
CA LEU A 73 -5.45 14.86 22.49
C LEU A 73 -4.79 13.69 21.78
N ASN A 74 -3.55 13.37 22.12
CA ASN A 74 -2.79 12.29 21.50
C ASN A 74 -3.48 10.92 21.66
N SER A 75 -4.22 10.72 22.75
CA SER A 75 -4.89 9.43 23.05
C SER A 75 -6.33 9.35 22.55
N ALA A 76 -7.05 10.47 22.45
CA ALA A 76 -8.50 10.48 22.25
C ALA A 76 -8.99 11.27 21.02
N ASN A 77 -8.08 11.91 20.26
CA ASN A 77 -8.48 12.68 19.08
C ASN A 77 -8.88 11.76 17.92
N GLN A 78 -10.09 11.95 17.41
CA GLN A 78 -10.65 11.10 16.34
C GLN A 78 -9.96 11.32 15.00
N SER A 79 -9.47 12.53 14.70
CA SER A 79 -8.72 12.80 13.47
C SER A 79 -7.37 12.07 13.45
N VAL A 80 -6.71 11.99 14.60
CA VAL A 80 -5.47 11.20 14.77
C VAL A 80 -5.80 9.71 14.62
N ALA A 81 -6.85 9.22 15.27
CA ALA A 81 -7.29 7.83 15.17
C ALA A 81 -7.65 7.43 13.73
N GLN A 82 -8.27 8.33 12.97
CA GLN A 82 -8.55 8.15 11.54
C GLN A 82 -7.26 7.99 10.74
N SER A 83 -6.29 8.88 10.93
CA SER A 83 -5.00 8.80 10.22
C SER A 83 -4.21 7.54 10.59
N GLU A 84 -4.29 7.09 11.84
CA GLU A 84 -3.73 5.81 12.25
C GLU A 84 -4.40 4.61 11.56
N ALA A 85 -5.72 4.67 11.36
CA ALA A 85 -6.44 3.64 10.64
C ALA A 85 -6.06 3.62 9.16
N GLN A 86 -5.86 4.78 8.53
CA GLN A 86 -5.37 4.90 7.15
C GLN A 86 -3.96 4.32 7.00
N PHE A 87 -3.06 4.60 7.94
CA PHE A 87 -1.74 4.00 7.94
C PHE A 87 -1.79 2.48 8.09
N ARG A 88 -2.62 1.94 9.01
CA ARG A 88 -2.82 0.48 9.13
C ARG A 88 -3.40 -0.14 7.86
N GLN A 89 -4.28 0.56 7.16
CA GLN A 89 -4.80 0.15 5.85
C GLN A 89 -3.68 0.07 4.81
N ALA A 90 -2.84 1.10 4.70
CA ALA A 90 -1.69 1.11 3.78
C ALA A 90 -0.73 -0.06 4.07
N GLN A 91 -0.43 -0.33 5.35
CA GLN A 91 0.36 -1.51 5.73
C GLN A 91 -0.30 -2.84 5.34
N ALA A 92 -1.64 -2.93 5.39
CA ALA A 92 -2.35 -4.12 4.96
C ALA A 92 -2.25 -4.32 3.44
N LEU A 93 -2.26 -3.24 2.65
CA LEU A 93 -2.03 -3.30 1.20
C LEU A 93 -0.62 -3.78 0.85
N VAL A 94 0.41 -3.35 1.60
CA VAL A 94 1.78 -3.90 1.46
C VAL A 94 1.79 -5.40 1.69
N ARG A 95 1.13 -5.88 2.76
CA ARG A 95 1.05 -7.33 3.03
C ARG A 95 0.30 -8.08 1.92
N SER A 96 -0.77 -7.49 1.39
CA SER A 96 -1.50 -8.05 0.25
C SER A 96 -0.64 -8.13 -1.00
N ALA A 97 0.12 -7.07 -1.31
CA ALA A 97 1.05 -7.05 -2.43
C ALA A 97 2.16 -8.12 -2.30
N ARG A 98 2.67 -8.34 -1.08
CA ARG A 98 3.62 -9.44 -0.81
C ARG A 98 2.97 -10.81 -1.00
N GLY A 99 1.70 -10.95 -0.68
CA GLY A 99 0.94 -12.18 -0.92
C GLY A 99 0.83 -12.56 -2.40
N ALA A 100 0.86 -11.57 -3.31
CA ALA A 100 0.78 -11.79 -4.74
C ALA A 100 1.99 -12.56 -5.33
N PHE A 101 3.10 -12.66 -4.61
CA PHE A 101 4.25 -13.49 -5.01
C PHE A 101 4.04 -14.99 -4.74
N LEU A 102 3.05 -15.32 -3.92
CA LEU A 102 2.74 -16.72 -3.55
C LEU A 102 1.66 -17.29 -4.47
N PRO A 103 1.65 -18.62 -4.71
CA PRO A 103 0.54 -19.24 -5.38
C PRO A 103 -0.77 -19.05 -4.62
N SER A 104 -1.84 -18.74 -5.34
CA SER A 104 -3.19 -18.74 -4.78
C SER A 104 -3.84 -20.10 -5.05
N ALA A 105 -4.55 -20.61 -4.06
CA ALA A 105 -5.34 -21.84 -4.17
C ALA A 105 -6.80 -21.53 -3.84
N ASP A 106 -7.69 -21.94 -4.70
CA ASP A 106 -9.14 -21.82 -4.51
C ASP A 106 -9.81 -23.19 -4.51
N LEU A 107 -10.79 -23.35 -3.64
CA LEU A 107 -11.67 -24.50 -3.59
C LEU A 107 -13.08 -24.02 -3.85
N SER A 108 -13.69 -24.50 -4.94
CA SER A 108 -15.09 -24.24 -5.24
C SER A 108 -15.90 -25.52 -5.17
N MET A 109 -17.04 -25.44 -4.49
CA MET A 109 -18.02 -26.51 -4.42
C MET A 109 -19.39 -25.97 -4.85
N GLY A 110 -20.01 -26.65 -5.78
CA GLY A 110 -21.34 -26.29 -6.28
C GLY A 110 -22.26 -27.48 -6.39
N LYS A 111 -23.51 -27.32 -5.96
CA LYS A 111 -24.58 -28.25 -6.22
C LYS A 111 -25.59 -27.61 -7.15
N THR A 112 -25.80 -28.21 -8.31
CA THR A 112 -26.79 -27.76 -9.31
C THR A 112 -27.89 -28.81 -9.42
N ARG A 113 -29.11 -28.37 -9.21
CA ARG A 113 -30.31 -29.20 -9.46
C ARG A 113 -30.99 -28.70 -10.70
N SER A 114 -31.02 -29.52 -11.75
CA SER A 114 -31.66 -29.21 -12.99
C SER A 114 -32.90 -30.14 -13.21
N SER A 115 -34.01 -29.52 -13.59
CA SER A 115 -35.21 -30.21 -13.99
C SER A 115 -35.40 -29.93 -15.48
N GLN A 116 -35.40 -30.97 -16.30
CA GLN A 116 -35.71 -30.84 -17.71
C GLN A 116 -37.24 -30.88 -17.89
N GLY A 117 -37.84 -29.70 -18.02
CA GLY A 117 -39.25 -29.59 -18.37
C GLY A 117 -39.47 -30.09 -19.78
N THR A 118 -40.44 -31.00 -19.98
CA THR A 118 -40.92 -31.42 -21.31
C THR A 118 -41.62 -30.23 -21.96
N GLY A 119 -40.85 -29.40 -22.71
CA GLY A 119 -41.44 -28.43 -23.63
C GLY A 119 -42.16 -29.21 -24.73
N SER A 120 -43.48 -29.03 -24.82
CA SER A 120 -44.32 -29.54 -25.83
C SER A 120 -43.88 -29.11 -27.23
N SER A 121 -43.21 -29.95 -27.97
CA SER A 121 -43.16 -29.89 -29.41
C SER A 121 -43.49 -31.29 -29.96
N ASN A 122 -44.60 -31.30 -30.66
CA ASN A 122 -45.22 -32.39 -31.33
C ASN A 122 -44.25 -33.22 -32.18
N SER A 123 -43.76 -34.36 -31.68
CA SER A 123 -43.27 -35.50 -32.48
C SER A 123 -42.74 -36.63 -31.60
N SER A 124 -43.30 -37.83 -31.81
CA SER A 124 -42.78 -39.16 -31.54
C SER A 124 -42.61 -39.60 -30.06
N LEU A 125 -43.43 -40.61 -29.76
CA LEU A 125 -43.40 -41.53 -28.64
C LEU A 125 -41.98 -42.06 -28.31
N THR A 126 -41.28 -41.36 -27.50
CA THR A 126 -40.21 -41.92 -26.68
C THR A 126 -40.36 -41.31 -25.27
N SER A 127 -40.67 -42.17 -24.33
CA SER A 127 -40.83 -41.87 -22.91
C SER A 127 -39.54 -41.25 -22.35
N SER A 128 -39.39 -39.94 -22.41
CA SER A 128 -38.37 -39.21 -21.73
C SER A 128 -38.83 -39.01 -20.27
N SER A 129 -38.28 -39.79 -19.40
CA SER A 129 -38.42 -39.59 -17.96
C SER A 129 -37.99 -38.16 -17.62
N SER A 130 -38.93 -37.34 -17.14
CA SER A 130 -38.63 -36.04 -16.53
C SER A 130 -37.82 -36.29 -15.25
N GLY A 131 -36.49 -36.42 -15.42
CA GLY A 131 -35.56 -36.68 -14.31
C GLY A 131 -35.07 -35.38 -13.72
N ILE A 132 -35.26 -35.23 -12.43
CA ILE A 132 -34.49 -34.25 -11.66
C ILE A 132 -33.05 -34.75 -11.57
N ARG A 133 -32.10 -33.96 -12.04
CA ARG A 133 -30.67 -34.29 -11.99
C ARG A 133 -29.98 -33.40 -10.98
N ASP A 134 -29.41 -34.01 -9.97
CA ASP A 134 -28.53 -33.34 -9.03
C ASP A 134 -27.09 -33.56 -9.49
N THR A 135 -26.37 -32.48 -9.71
CA THR A 135 -24.93 -32.51 -10.05
C THR A 135 -24.15 -31.83 -8.93
N LEU A 136 -23.20 -32.54 -8.36
CA LEU A 136 -22.24 -32.01 -7.39
C LEU A 136 -20.91 -31.81 -8.08
N ASN A 137 -20.43 -30.56 -8.09
CA ASN A 137 -19.12 -30.20 -8.63
C ASN A 137 -18.22 -29.76 -7.48
N ALA A 138 -17.03 -30.33 -7.42
CA ALA A 138 -15.95 -29.89 -6.55
C ALA A 138 -14.73 -29.63 -7.41
N GLN A 139 -14.15 -28.45 -7.30
CA GLN A 139 -13.01 -28.03 -8.08
C GLN A 139 -11.97 -27.37 -7.18
N VAL A 140 -10.71 -27.75 -7.34
CA VAL A 140 -9.55 -27.11 -6.75
C VAL A 140 -8.80 -26.40 -7.88
N GLY A 141 -8.61 -25.10 -7.75
CA GLY A 141 -7.79 -24.29 -8.66
C GLY A 141 -6.51 -23.87 -7.96
N VAL A 142 -5.40 -23.85 -8.68
CA VAL A 142 -4.14 -23.26 -8.23
C VAL A 142 -3.65 -22.34 -9.33
N SER A 143 -3.34 -21.09 -8.98
CA SER A 143 -2.77 -20.14 -9.92
C SER A 143 -1.54 -19.46 -9.34
N TRP A 144 -0.53 -19.25 -10.16
CA TRP A 144 0.69 -18.56 -9.81
C TRP A 144 1.26 -17.82 -11.02
N GLU A 145 1.68 -16.56 -10.78
CA GLU A 145 2.30 -15.71 -11.79
C GLU A 145 3.77 -15.47 -11.42
N ALA A 146 4.69 -15.95 -12.26
CA ALA A 146 6.11 -15.67 -12.08
C ALA A 146 6.41 -14.22 -12.48
N ASP A 147 7.03 -13.46 -11.59
CA ASP A 147 7.37 -12.03 -11.83
C ASP A 147 8.65 -11.87 -12.65
N VAL A 148 8.59 -12.25 -13.93
CA VAL A 148 9.75 -12.18 -14.84
C VAL A 148 10.15 -10.74 -15.14
N TRP A 149 9.15 -9.87 -15.33
CA TRP A 149 9.35 -8.48 -15.76
C TRP A 149 9.30 -7.45 -14.62
N GLY A 150 9.14 -7.90 -13.38
CA GLY A 150 9.15 -7.03 -12.21
C GLY A 150 7.83 -6.30 -11.94
N LYS A 151 6.72 -6.67 -12.56
CA LYS A 151 5.39 -6.07 -12.32
C LYS A 151 4.98 -6.13 -10.85
N LEU A 152 5.11 -7.32 -10.23
CA LEU A 152 4.75 -7.51 -8.82
C LEU A 152 5.72 -6.77 -7.90
N ARG A 153 7.02 -6.78 -8.21
CA ARG A 153 8.04 -6.02 -7.47
C ARG A 153 7.76 -4.53 -7.49
N ARG A 154 7.46 -3.95 -8.66
CA ARG A 154 7.10 -2.52 -8.79
C ARG A 154 5.78 -2.19 -8.09
N GLY A 155 4.81 -3.12 -8.13
CA GLY A 155 3.56 -2.99 -7.37
C GLY A 155 3.79 -3.01 -5.85
N LEU A 156 4.69 -3.83 -5.35
CA LEU A 156 5.08 -3.85 -3.94
C LEU A 156 5.78 -2.54 -3.55
N GLU A 157 6.77 -2.09 -4.32
CA GLU A 157 7.47 -0.82 -4.11
C GLU A 157 6.51 0.38 -4.03
N ALA A 158 5.52 0.44 -4.93
CA ALA A 158 4.50 1.50 -4.91
C ALA A 158 3.65 1.46 -3.64
N ASN A 159 3.27 0.27 -3.15
CA ASN A 159 2.53 0.12 -1.91
C ASN A 159 3.39 0.47 -0.68
N GLU A 160 4.67 0.13 -0.68
CA GLU A 160 5.62 0.50 0.38
C GLU A 160 5.80 2.02 0.45
N ALA A 161 6.01 2.69 -0.68
CA ALA A 161 6.08 4.15 -0.75
C ALA A 161 4.77 4.82 -0.28
N SER A 162 3.60 4.25 -0.63
CA SER A 162 2.31 4.74 -0.15
C SER A 162 2.14 4.57 1.37
N ALA A 163 2.66 3.49 1.95
CA ALA A 163 2.64 3.31 3.39
C ALA A 163 3.57 4.29 4.12
N GLU A 164 4.74 4.59 3.57
CA GLU A 164 5.63 5.64 4.08
C GLU A 164 4.99 7.03 4.01
N ALA A 165 4.31 7.36 2.91
CA ALA A 165 3.55 8.60 2.78
C ALA A 165 2.45 8.70 3.85
N SER A 166 1.67 7.63 4.07
CA SER A 166 0.63 7.60 5.10
C SER A 166 1.19 7.74 6.53
N LEU A 167 2.40 7.26 6.78
CA LEU A 167 3.09 7.47 8.06
C LEU A 167 3.48 8.93 8.26
N ALA A 168 3.97 9.59 7.19
CA ALA A 168 4.28 11.01 7.22
C ALA A 168 3.02 11.86 7.42
N ASP A 169 1.91 11.50 6.77
CA ASP A 169 0.62 12.17 6.94
C ASP A 169 0.10 12.05 8.38
N LEU A 170 0.25 10.88 9.02
CA LEU A 170 -0.08 10.69 10.42
C LEU A 170 0.75 11.61 11.34
N ALA A 171 2.04 11.73 11.09
CA ALA A 171 2.92 12.62 11.85
C ALA A 171 2.52 14.09 11.66
N ALA A 172 2.21 14.49 10.44
CA ALA A 172 1.73 15.84 10.11
C ALA A 172 0.38 16.14 10.77
N MET A 173 -0.56 15.17 10.76
CA MET A 173 -1.86 15.31 11.42
C MET A 173 -1.71 15.50 12.93
N ARG A 174 -0.86 14.71 13.59
CA ARG A 174 -0.59 14.86 15.03
C ARG A 174 -0.03 16.26 15.34
N LEU A 175 0.97 16.71 14.58
CA LEU A 175 1.56 18.04 14.77
C LEU A 175 0.53 19.16 14.56
N SER A 176 -0.29 19.05 13.53
CA SER A 176 -1.35 20.02 13.23
C SER A 176 -2.36 20.12 14.38
N GLN A 177 -2.86 18.97 14.87
CA GLN A 177 -3.83 18.95 15.96
C GLN A 177 -3.23 19.45 17.29
N GLN A 178 -1.98 19.15 17.58
CA GLN A 178 -1.27 19.69 18.73
C GLN A 178 -1.10 21.21 18.62
N SER A 179 -0.72 21.71 17.45
CA SER A 179 -0.54 23.15 17.21
C SER A 179 -1.85 23.92 17.37
N GLU A 180 -2.94 23.37 16.83
CA GLU A 180 -4.28 23.95 16.95
C GLU A 180 -4.73 24.01 18.43
N LEU A 181 -4.52 22.93 19.19
CA LEU A 181 -4.81 22.91 20.61
C LEU A 181 -4.03 23.98 21.37
N VAL A 182 -2.72 24.07 21.14
CA VAL A 182 -1.85 25.04 21.80
C VAL A 182 -2.27 26.48 21.48
N GLN A 183 -2.56 26.77 20.21
CA GLN A 183 -3.05 28.10 19.80
C GLN A 183 -4.34 28.47 20.50
N ASN A 184 -5.34 27.59 20.49
CA ASN A 184 -6.63 27.83 21.13
C ASN A 184 -6.49 27.99 22.66
N TYR A 185 -5.63 27.18 23.28
CA TYR A 185 -5.36 27.27 24.71
C TYR A 185 -4.74 28.62 25.11
N LEU A 186 -3.74 29.07 24.35
CA LEU A 186 -3.10 30.37 24.59
C LEU A 186 -4.05 31.55 24.35
N GLN A 187 -4.89 31.47 23.30
CA GLN A 187 -5.90 32.49 23.02
C GLN A 187 -6.95 32.65 24.13
N LEU A 188 -7.28 31.54 24.82
CA LEU A 188 -8.22 31.57 25.95
C LEU A 188 -7.60 32.19 27.22
N ARG A 189 -6.27 32.28 27.29
CA ARG A 189 -5.56 32.79 28.46
C ARG A 189 -5.14 34.28 28.34
N VAL A 190 -5.22 34.82 27.14
CA VAL A 190 -4.99 36.27 26.87
C VAL A 190 -6.27 37.05 27.02
#